data_d0395205e8c65c1c46475c869e0807bb
#
_entry.id   d0395205e8c65c1c46475c869e0807bb
#
_cell.length_a   1.000
_cell.length_b   1.000
_cell.length_c   1.000
_cell.angle_alpha   90.00
_cell.angle_beta   90.00
_cell.angle_gamma   90.00
#
_symmetry.space_group_name_H-M   'P 1'
#
loop_
_entity.id
_entity.type
_entity.pdbx_description
1 polymer ?
#
loop_
_entity_poly.entity_id
_entity_poly.type
_entity_poly.pdbx_seq_one_letter_code
_entity_poly.pdbx_strand_id
1 'polypeptide(L)'
;FLRALKSIVDAANKAHVPVTLCGELAGRPLEGMALIGLGFRDLSMAPASLGPVKAMLRTLDAGRLSARLLPRLEPGHDDSNIREVLKRFAAEPDVAL
;
A
#
# COMPACT_ATOMS: atom_id res chain seq x y z
N PHE A 1 -9.21 -4.63 8.05
CA PHE A 1 -9.28 -4.55 6.58
C PHE A 1 -7.91 -4.80 5.94
N LEU A 2 -6.88 -4.06 6.33
CA LEU A 2 -5.54 -4.25 5.79
C LEU A 2 -4.97 -5.63 6.11
N ARG A 3 -5.27 -6.19 7.28
CA ARG A 3 -4.84 -7.54 7.64
C ARG A 3 -5.41 -8.58 6.69
N ALA A 4 -6.68 -8.43 6.30
CA ALA A 4 -7.31 -9.35 5.35
C ALA A 4 -6.61 -9.27 3.99
N LEU A 5 -6.32 -8.06 3.51
CA LEU A 5 -5.61 -7.86 2.25
C LEU A 5 -4.18 -8.42 2.33
N LYS A 6 -3.51 -8.22 3.45
CA LYS A 6 -2.17 -8.77 3.68
C LYS A 6 -2.19 -10.30 3.58
N SER A 7 -3.18 -10.95 4.18
CA SER A 7 -3.34 -12.40 4.11
C SER A 7 -3.50 -12.88 2.68
N ILE A 8 -4.29 -12.15 1.88
CA ILE A 8 -4.53 -12.49 0.48
C ILE A 8 -3.23 -12.41 -0.34
N VAL A 9 -2.51 -11.29 -0.23
CA VAL A 9 -1.30 -11.10 -1.03
C VAL A 9 -0.18 -12.05 -0.60
N ASP A 10 -0.08 -12.35 0.68
CA ASP A 10 0.91 -13.31 1.19
C ASP A 10 0.62 -14.72 0.67
N ALA A 11 -0.65 -15.13 0.70
CA ALA A 11 -1.05 -16.44 0.19
C ALA A 11 -0.78 -16.55 -1.31
N ALA A 12 -1.08 -15.50 -2.08
CA ALA A 12 -0.80 -15.46 -3.52
C ALA A 12 0.70 -15.54 -3.80
N ASN A 13 1.51 -14.80 -3.08
CA ASN A 13 2.96 -14.82 -3.25
C ASN A 13 3.55 -16.19 -2.91
N LYS A 14 3.08 -16.80 -1.84
CA LYS A 14 3.53 -18.15 -1.43
C LYS A 14 3.18 -19.19 -2.47
N ALA A 15 2.04 -19.06 -3.13
CA ALA A 15 1.59 -19.99 -4.16
C ALA A 15 2.10 -19.62 -5.56
N HIS A 16 2.86 -18.53 -5.70
CA HIS A 16 3.33 -18.01 -6.99
C HIS A 16 2.19 -17.68 -7.94
N VAL A 17 1.07 -17.18 -7.40
CA VAL A 17 -0.11 -16.78 -8.17
C VAL A 17 -0.15 -15.26 -8.29
N PRO A 18 -0.26 -14.69 -9.51
CA PRO A 18 -0.43 -13.25 -9.66
C PRO A 18 -1.74 -12.79 -9.02
N VAL A 19 -1.72 -11.62 -8.40
CA VAL A 19 -2.91 -11.00 -7.81
C VAL A 19 -2.94 -9.53 -8.18
N THR A 20 -4.10 -9.07 -8.64
CA THR A 20 -4.34 -7.67 -9.00
C THR A 20 -5.45 -7.12 -8.12
N LEU A 21 -5.24 -5.96 -7.53
CA LEU A 21 -6.30 -5.27 -6.81
C LEU A 21 -6.94 -4.24 -7.72
N CYS A 22 -8.26 -4.29 -7.84
CA CYS A 22 -9.05 -3.40 -8.68
C CYS A 22 -9.96 -2.54 -7.82
N GLY A 23 -10.38 -1.40 -8.37
CA GLY A 23 -11.39 -0.55 -7.75
C GLY A 23 -10.85 0.78 -7.27
N GLU A 24 -11.70 1.55 -6.60
CA GLU A 24 -11.40 2.93 -6.19
C GLU A 24 -10.24 3.03 -5.21
N LEU A 25 -10.10 2.03 -4.35
CA LEU A 25 -9.04 2.02 -3.34
C LEU A 25 -7.65 2.11 -3.99
N ALA A 26 -7.43 1.35 -5.05
CA ALA A 26 -6.16 1.33 -5.75
C ALA A 26 -5.85 2.65 -6.45
N GLY A 27 -6.88 3.44 -6.79
CA GLY A 27 -6.74 4.71 -7.48
C GLY A 27 -6.49 5.90 -6.58
N ARG A 28 -6.44 5.71 -5.26
CA ARG A 28 -6.15 6.79 -4.31
C ARG A 28 -4.69 6.68 -3.88
N PRO A 29 -3.89 7.78 -3.99
CA PRO A 29 -2.45 7.70 -3.71
C PRO A 29 -2.11 7.14 -2.33
N LEU A 30 -2.77 7.58 -1.26
CA LEU A 30 -2.49 7.11 0.09
C LEU A 30 -2.86 5.64 0.27
N GLU A 31 -4.03 5.25 -0.21
CA GLU A 31 -4.50 3.87 -0.17
C GLU A 31 -3.65 2.97 -1.09
N GLY A 32 -3.30 3.46 -2.27
CA GLY A 32 -2.39 2.76 -3.17
C GLY A 32 -1.02 2.53 -2.54
N MET A 33 -0.51 3.53 -1.82
CA MET A 33 0.73 3.40 -1.07
C MET A 33 0.63 2.28 -0.03
N ALA A 34 -0.49 2.22 0.70
CA ALA A 34 -0.71 1.16 1.68
C ALA A 34 -0.69 -0.23 1.03
N LEU A 35 -1.34 -0.37 -0.13
CA LEU A 35 -1.38 -1.64 -0.86
C LEU A 35 0.01 -2.09 -1.31
N ILE A 36 0.83 -1.17 -1.80
CA ILE A 36 2.21 -1.47 -2.15
C ILE A 36 2.99 -1.91 -0.91
N GLY A 37 2.78 -1.25 0.22
CA GLY A 37 3.42 -1.62 1.48
C GLY A 37 3.04 -3.02 1.96
N LEU A 38 1.83 -3.48 1.65
CA LEU A 38 1.37 -4.84 1.96
C LEU A 38 2.01 -5.89 1.06
N GLY A 39 2.46 -5.51 -0.12
CA GLY A 39 3.07 -6.44 -1.06
C GLY A 39 2.38 -6.55 -2.42
N PHE A 40 1.28 -5.82 -2.64
CA PHE A 40 0.65 -5.77 -3.96
C PHE A 40 1.58 -5.08 -4.96
N ARG A 41 1.63 -5.60 -6.18
CA ARG A 41 2.46 -5.04 -7.25
C ARG A 41 1.66 -4.75 -8.51
N ASP A 42 0.42 -5.22 -8.57
CA ASP A 42 -0.48 -5.02 -9.70
C ASP A 42 -1.76 -4.35 -9.20
N LEU A 43 -1.97 -3.11 -9.61
CA LEU A 43 -3.15 -2.31 -9.23
C LEU A 43 -3.86 -1.88 -10.51
N SER A 44 -5.19 -1.99 -10.51
CA SER A 44 -6.03 -1.53 -11.62
C SER A 44 -6.89 -0.37 -11.14
N MET A 45 -6.93 0.70 -11.91
CA MET A 45 -7.61 1.93 -11.52
C MET A 45 -8.14 2.69 -12.73
N ALA A 46 -9.01 3.67 -12.49
CA ALA A 46 -9.50 4.53 -13.55
C ALA A 46 -8.35 5.36 -14.16
N PRO A 47 -8.41 5.69 -15.47
CA PRO A 47 -7.34 6.47 -16.12
C PRO A 47 -7.01 7.78 -15.42
N ALA A 48 -7.99 8.47 -14.86
CA ALA A 48 -7.76 9.74 -14.15
C ALA A 48 -6.90 9.58 -12.90
N SER A 49 -6.83 8.39 -12.33
CA SER A 49 -6.03 8.10 -11.13
C SER A 49 -4.58 7.74 -11.45
N LEU A 50 -4.27 7.43 -12.70
CA LEU A 50 -2.93 6.95 -13.08
C LEU A 50 -1.83 7.96 -12.79
N GLY A 51 -2.06 9.23 -13.13
CA GLY A 51 -1.06 10.29 -12.93
C GLY A 51 -0.65 10.43 -11.46
N PRO A 52 -1.59 10.71 -10.55
CA PRO A 52 -1.28 10.85 -9.13
C PRO A 52 -0.63 9.60 -8.52
N VAL A 53 -1.11 8.40 -8.86
CA VAL A 53 -0.55 7.17 -8.32
C VAL A 53 0.86 6.92 -8.87
N LYS A 54 1.08 7.16 -10.15
CA LYS A 54 2.44 7.04 -10.73
C LYS A 54 3.42 8.02 -10.10
N ALA A 55 2.99 9.25 -9.84
CA ALA A 55 3.83 10.24 -9.18
C ALA A 55 4.27 9.75 -7.80
N MET A 56 3.36 9.18 -7.04
CA MET A 56 3.67 8.59 -5.75
C MET A 56 4.64 7.42 -5.88
N LEU A 57 4.40 6.50 -6.82
CA LEU A 57 5.21 5.30 -6.99
C LEU A 57 6.65 5.60 -7.41
N ARG A 58 6.86 6.67 -8.18
CA ARG A 58 8.20 7.02 -8.70
C ARG A 58 9.21 7.33 -7.61
N THR A 59 8.75 7.83 -6.47
CA THR A 59 9.64 8.21 -5.35
C THR A 59 9.49 7.29 -4.15
N LEU A 60 8.62 6.29 -4.22
CA LEU A 60 8.30 5.42 -3.11
C LEU A 60 9.37 4.35 -2.93
N ASP A 61 9.91 4.26 -1.72
CA ASP A 61 10.70 3.11 -1.29
C ASP A 61 9.77 2.11 -0.60
N ALA A 62 9.37 1.08 -1.33
CA ALA A 62 8.43 0.08 -0.84
C ALA A 62 8.98 -0.71 0.36
N GLY A 63 10.29 -0.93 0.40
CA GLY A 63 10.93 -1.63 1.52
C GLY A 63 10.84 -0.83 2.82
N ARG A 64 11.14 0.47 2.76
CA ARG A 64 11.00 1.36 3.91
C ARG A 64 9.55 1.45 4.38
N LEU A 65 8.62 1.55 3.44
CA LEU A 65 7.20 1.60 3.75
C LEU A 65 6.75 0.32 4.44
N SER A 66 7.11 -0.84 3.90
CA SER A 66 6.76 -2.13 4.49
C SER A 66 7.32 -2.25 5.91
N ALA A 67 8.56 -1.80 6.13
CA ALA A 67 9.17 -1.84 7.45
C ALA A 67 8.41 -1.02 8.49
N ARG A 68 7.76 0.06 8.06
CA ARG A 68 6.94 0.89 8.96
C ARG A 68 5.51 0.39 9.11
N LEU A 69 4.94 -0.15 8.03
CA LEU A 69 3.53 -0.53 8.00
C LEU A 69 3.27 -1.89 8.63
N LEU A 70 4.05 -2.90 8.26
CA LEU A 70 3.76 -4.29 8.66
C LEU A 70 3.71 -4.52 10.16
N PRO A 71 4.60 -3.93 10.98
CA PRO A 71 4.49 -4.10 12.43
C PRO A 71 3.17 -3.61 13.02
N ARG A 72 2.54 -2.63 12.37
CA ARG A 72 1.26 -2.08 12.83
C ARG A 72 0.08 -3.00 12.57
N LEU A 73 0.26 -4.03 11.73
CA LEU A 73 -0.77 -5.00 11.41
C LEU A 73 -0.72 -6.23 12.29
N GLU A 74 0.31 -6.36 13.13
CA GLU A 74 0.44 -7.51 14.02
C GLU A 74 -0.58 -7.47 15.14
N PRO A 75 -0.98 -8.64 15.70
CA PRO A 75 -1.90 -8.68 16.84
C PRO A 75 -1.42 -7.82 17.99
N GLY A 76 -2.34 -7.08 18.61
CA GLY A 76 -2.02 -6.21 19.74
C GLY A 76 -1.77 -4.76 19.37
N HIS A 77 -1.65 -4.44 18.10
CA HIS A 77 -1.53 -3.07 17.63
C HIS A 77 -2.89 -2.50 17.22
N ASP A 78 -3.08 -1.21 17.48
CA ASP A 78 -4.30 -0.52 17.12
C ASP A 78 -4.25 -0.06 15.66
N ASP A 79 -5.22 -0.52 14.87
CA ASP A 79 -5.31 -0.18 13.45
C ASP A 79 -5.76 1.26 13.19
N SER A 80 -6.34 1.93 14.20
CA SER A 80 -6.89 3.27 14.01
C SER A 80 -5.85 4.31 13.59
N ASN A 81 -4.57 4.06 13.88
CA ASN A 81 -3.48 4.98 13.58
C ASN A 81 -2.75 4.69 12.28
N ILE A 82 -3.16 3.69 11.52
CA ILE A 82 -2.45 3.30 10.29
C ILE A 82 -2.46 4.45 9.27
N ARG A 83 -3.59 5.13 9.11
CA ARG A 83 -3.69 6.25 8.19
C ARG A 83 -2.71 7.36 8.54
N GLU A 84 -2.53 7.64 9.84
CA GLU A 84 -1.56 8.63 10.30
C GLU A 84 -0.11 8.20 10.02
N VAL A 85 0.19 6.91 10.18
CA VAL A 85 1.51 6.37 9.85
C VAL A 85 1.81 6.59 8.37
N LEU A 86 0.83 6.31 7.49
CA LEU A 86 0.97 6.51 6.06
C LEU A 86 1.15 7.98 5.71
N LYS A 87 0.38 8.87 6.33
CA LYS A 87 0.50 10.31 6.10
C LYS A 87 1.87 10.84 6.51
N ARG A 88 2.40 10.37 7.64
CA ARG A 88 3.73 10.75 8.10
C ARG A 88 4.81 10.26 7.14
N PHE A 89 4.68 9.04 6.66
CA PHE A 89 5.61 8.51 5.67
C PHE A 89 5.55 9.34 4.38
N ALA A 90 4.34 9.67 3.92
CA ALA A 90 4.14 10.46 2.72
C ALA A 90 4.73 11.87 2.82
N ALA A 91 4.83 12.42 4.03
CA ALA A 91 5.39 13.74 4.27
C ALA A 91 6.93 13.77 4.26
N GLU A 92 7.58 12.62 4.19
CA GLU A 92 9.05 12.55 4.10
C GLU A 92 9.53 13.13 2.76
N PRO A 93 10.72 13.77 2.73
CA PRO A 93 11.15 14.52 1.53
C PRO A 93 11.26 13.72 0.25
N ASP A 94 11.46 12.41 0.35
CA ASP A 94 11.66 11.54 -0.81
C ASP A 94 10.37 10.89 -1.30
N VAL A 95 9.21 11.21 -0.74
CA VAL A 95 7.93 10.62 -1.14
C VAL A 95 7.04 11.70 -1.73
N ALA A 96 6.51 11.45 -2.93
CA ALA A 96 5.65 12.40 -3.64
C ALA A 96 4.19 11.95 -3.53
N LEU A 97 3.40 12.67 -2.79
CA LEU A 97 1.95 12.48 -2.74
C LEU A 97 1.21 13.72 -3.16
#